data_046599b79b078e8424940fed01d96187
#
_entry.id   046599b79b078e8424940fed01d96187
#
_cell.length_a   1.000
_cell.length_b   1.000
_cell.length_c   1.000
_cell.angle_alpha   90.00
_cell.angle_beta   90.00
_cell.angle_gamma   90.00
#
_symmetry.space_group_name_H-M   'P 1'
#
loop_
_entity.id
_entity.type
_entity.pdbx_description
1 polymer ?
#
loop_
_entity_poly.entity_id
_entity_poly.type
_entity_poly.pdbx_seq_one_letter_code
_entity_poly.pdbx_strand_id
1 'polypeptide(L)'
;MIKLKPLSKSVFVVLSAVLMFSSPSSADEDNYSPLDSPSFFEGLNTFTAVFSQIKQMYVDEIDDETLFNNAIRGLIEGLDPHSSYLEPVDQSKVSESTMGKFGGLGIVIGTKGDYIEVVSPIDDTPAYRAGLKAGDIILQIGDQNVSQINLEEGVKLMRGAPGTTIKLTIGRPEIAPFVVEITREIITVTSAKGLLLEEGIGYLRIAQFQRPTAEVVEKIIGDLVEKNEADLDSLIIDLRNNPGGLLDSSIDISNLFIDEPGIVVYTEGRTPSSNMSFPTKPGDILNGAPIVVLMNVGSASASEIVAGALQDHKRAIIMGEESFGKGSVQSMMGLQDGYGLKLTTARYFTPSGRSIQATGIAPDIALDNISLKDEEEESIDFSSQEKDLKNSLSAQDEEEPASENPTELTPEEILKSQEEITDARDQEFVDLLMEDYYVHEAVNVLKALKIYNKK
;
A
#
# COMPACT_ATOMS: atom_id res chain seq x y z
N MET A 1 50.57 -63.70 12.21
CA MET A 1 50.84 -64.70 11.17
C MET A 1 50.26 -64.17 9.89
N ILE A 2 51.13 -63.61 8.99
CA ILE A 2 51.65 -64.22 7.81
C ILE A 2 50.51 -64.48 6.77
N LYS A 3 50.45 -63.95 5.56
CA LYS A 3 51.47 -63.70 4.54
C LYS A 3 50.95 -62.69 3.49
N LEU A 4 51.86 -61.95 2.99
CA LEU A 4 51.92 -61.25 1.68
C LEU A 4 51.93 -62.19 0.50
N LYS A 5 51.39 -61.79 -0.66
CA LYS A 5 52.23 -61.59 -1.90
C LYS A 5 51.36 -61.61 -3.20
N PRO A 6 51.89 -61.32 -4.37
CA PRO A 6 51.72 -60.00 -5.05
C PRO A 6 51.47 -60.19 -6.59
N LEU A 7 51.46 -59.01 -7.29
CA LEU A 7 51.81 -58.74 -8.71
C LEU A 7 51.01 -59.41 -9.86
N SER A 8 50.57 -58.58 -10.80
CA SER A 8 51.25 -58.40 -12.08
C SER A 8 50.45 -57.42 -12.98
N LYS A 9 51.05 -56.35 -13.33
CA LYS A 9 51.34 -55.72 -14.63
C LYS A 9 50.50 -56.15 -15.84
N SER A 10 49.86 -55.17 -16.49
CA SER A 10 50.26 -54.88 -17.90
C SER A 10 49.62 -53.56 -18.36
N VAL A 11 50.46 -52.74 -18.89
CA VAL A 11 50.31 -51.47 -19.60
C VAL A 11 49.65 -51.70 -20.94
N PHE A 12 48.68 -50.90 -21.32
CA PHE A 12 48.46 -50.55 -22.73
C PHE A 12 48.10 -49.06 -22.84
N VAL A 13 49.03 -48.30 -23.37
CA VAL A 13 48.88 -46.93 -23.83
C VAL A 13 48.19 -46.95 -25.17
N VAL A 14 47.00 -46.29 -25.28
CA VAL A 14 46.50 -45.88 -26.59
C VAL A 14 46.34 -44.40 -26.56
N LEU A 15 47.23 -43.73 -27.22
CA LEU A 15 47.28 -42.31 -27.50
C LEU A 15 46.26 -42.07 -28.63
N SER A 16 45.10 -41.51 -28.33
CA SER A 16 44.19 -40.93 -29.31
C SER A 16 44.12 -39.42 -29.08
N ALA A 17 44.84 -38.71 -29.93
CA ALA A 17 44.76 -37.25 -30.01
C ALA A 17 43.38 -36.86 -30.56
N VAL A 18 42.50 -36.33 -29.69
CA VAL A 18 41.34 -35.57 -30.08
C VAL A 18 41.70 -34.11 -29.92
N LEU A 19 41.95 -33.47 -31.05
CA LEU A 19 41.99 -32.02 -31.18
C LEU A 19 40.60 -31.47 -30.83
N MET A 20 40.37 -31.08 -29.57
CA MET A 20 39.28 -30.19 -29.22
C MET A 20 39.68 -28.78 -29.57
N PHE A 21 39.04 -28.24 -30.59
CA PHE A 21 38.94 -26.81 -30.78
C PHE A 21 38.17 -26.26 -29.60
N SER A 22 38.87 -25.78 -28.57
CA SER A 22 38.33 -24.91 -27.58
C SER A 22 38.23 -23.51 -28.21
N SER A 23 37.03 -23.18 -28.69
CA SER A 23 36.65 -21.79 -28.87
C SER A 23 36.77 -21.12 -27.51
N PRO A 24 37.44 -19.99 -27.40
CA PRO A 24 37.35 -19.20 -26.20
C PRO A 24 35.91 -18.62 -26.15
N SER A 25 35.08 -19.18 -25.31
CA SER A 25 33.90 -18.49 -24.84
C SER A 25 34.40 -17.33 -23.99
N SER A 26 34.54 -16.19 -24.61
CA SER A 26 34.65 -14.91 -23.91
C SER A 26 33.27 -14.59 -23.31
N ALA A 27 32.98 -15.20 -22.19
CA ALA A 27 32.07 -14.62 -21.24
C ALA A 27 32.90 -13.61 -20.47
N ASP A 28 33.05 -12.41 -21.02
CA ASP A 28 33.27 -11.22 -20.23
C ASP A 28 31.99 -11.04 -19.37
N GLU A 29 31.91 -11.75 -18.27
CA GLU A 29 31.20 -11.26 -17.12
C GLU A 29 32.01 -10.02 -16.66
N ASP A 30 31.61 -8.85 -17.17
CA ASP A 30 32.01 -7.57 -16.63
C ASP A 30 31.62 -7.58 -15.14
N ASN A 31 32.60 -7.94 -14.31
CA ASN A 31 32.54 -7.85 -12.87
C ASN A 31 32.74 -6.36 -12.53
N TYR A 32 31.79 -5.52 -13.04
CA TYR A 32 31.75 -4.10 -12.86
C TYR A 32 31.39 -3.80 -11.40
N SER A 33 32.41 -3.58 -10.57
CA SER A 33 32.20 -2.95 -9.27
C SER A 33 31.80 -1.49 -9.52
N PRO A 34 30.59 -1.06 -9.17
CA PRO A 34 30.16 0.32 -9.35
C PRO A 34 31.08 1.35 -8.67
N LEU A 35 31.95 0.88 -7.75
CA LEU A 35 32.84 1.70 -6.94
C LEU A 35 34.25 1.89 -7.54
N ASP A 36 34.56 1.24 -8.68
CA ASP A 36 35.90 1.26 -9.27
C ASP A 36 36.08 2.29 -10.41
N SER A 37 35.04 3.09 -10.70
CA SER A 37 35.15 4.10 -11.75
C SER A 37 35.89 5.35 -11.30
N PRO A 38 36.75 5.96 -12.15
CA PRO A 38 37.39 7.24 -11.84
C PRO A 38 36.40 8.34 -11.46
N SER A 39 35.24 8.39 -12.10
CA SER A 39 34.17 9.33 -11.82
C SER A 39 33.59 9.18 -10.41
N PHE A 40 33.57 7.96 -9.86
CA PHE A 40 33.15 7.75 -8.48
C PHE A 40 34.06 8.43 -7.48
N PHE A 41 35.39 8.29 -7.66
CA PHE A 41 36.36 8.91 -6.77
C PHE A 41 36.42 10.45 -6.92
N GLU A 42 36.21 10.98 -8.12
CA GLU A 42 36.09 12.44 -8.34
C GLU A 42 34.86 12.99 -7.65
N GLY A 43 33.69 12.27 -7.76
CA GLY A 43 32.47 12.62 -7.08
C GLY A 43 32.62 12.59 -5.55
N LEU A 44 33.26 11.55 -5.01
CA LEU A 44 33.52 11.44 -3.57
C LEU A 44 34.44 12.57 -3.05
N ASN A 45 35.47 12.92 -3.80
CA ASN A 45 36.35 14.05 -3.46
C ASN A 45 35.58 15.37 -3.45
N THR A 46 34.73 15.60 -4.45
CA THR A 46 33.88 16.79 -4.53
C THR A 46 32.91 16.84 -3.36
N PHE A 47 32.25 15.74 -3.04
CA PHE A 47 31.35 15.62 -1.89
C PHE A 47 32.07 15.98 -0.59
N THR A 48 33.26 15.40 -0.35
CA THR A 48 34.05 15.66 0.86
C THR A 48 34.49 17.12 0.95
N ALA A 49 34.85 17.74 -0.17
CA ALA A 49 35.23 19.16 -0.21
C ALA A 49 34.04 20.07 0.15
N VAL A 50 32.84 19.79 -0.42
CA VAL A 50 31.62 20.55 -0.11
C VAL A 50 31.22 20.36 1.35
N PHE A 51 31.24 19.12 1.85
CA PHE A 51 30.95 18.82 3.26
C PHE A 51 31.88 19.61 4.19
N SER A 52 33.21 19.63 3.91
CA SER A 52 34.17 20.37 4.69
C SER A 52 33.93 21.89 4.65
N GLN A 53 33.55 22.45 3.49
CA GLN A 53 33.21 23.88 3.38
C GLN A 53 31.99 24.25 4.19
N ILE A 54 30.93 23.41 4.15
CA ILE A 54 29.72 23.61 4.97
C ILE A 54 30.10 23.65 6.45
N LYS A 55 30.87 22.66 6.92
CA LYS A 55 31.29 22.60 8.33
C LYS A 55 32.14 23.81 8.77
N GLN A 56 32.90 24.43 7.85
CA GLN A 56 33.78 25.56 8.17
C GLN A 56 33.11 26.93 8.00
N MET A 57 32.14 27.06 7.08
CA MET A 57 31.72 28.38 6.62
C MET A 57 30.19 28.61 6.78
N TYR A 58 29.40 27.58 7.07
CA TYR A 58 27.98 27.80 7.27
C TYR A 58 27.73 28.65 8.51
N VAL A 59 26.68 29.49 8.48
CA VAL A 59 26.40 30.49 9.50
C VAL A 59 26.13 29.89 10.89
N ASP A 60 25.50 28.70 10.94
CA ASP A 60 25.24 27.99 12.17
C ASP A 60 26.04 26.69 12.25
N GLU A 61 26.31 26.22 13.48
CA GLU A 61 26.92 24.89 13.66
C GLU A 61 25.90 23.80 13.33
N ILE A 62 26.26 22.87 12.44
CA ILE A 62 25.47 21.68 12.12
C ILE A 62 26.35 20.47 12.48
N ASP A 63 25.73 19.49 13.15
CA ASP A 63 26.37 18.22 13.47
C ASP A 63 26.58 17.34 12.22
N ASP A 64 27.48 16.40 12.32
CA ASP A 64 27.82 15.53 11.20
C ASP A 64 26.69 14.57 10.82
N GLU A 65 25.95 14.06 11.81
CA GLU A 65 24.84 13.14 11.60
C GLU A 65 23.74 13.80 10.75
N THR A 66 23.35 15.02 11.08
CA THR A 66 22.38 15.81 10.32
C THR A 66 22.84 16.02 8.88
N LEU A 67 24.11 16.37 8.67
CA LEU A 67 24.64 16.58 7.32
C LEU A 67 24.66 15.30 6.48
N PHE A 68 25.07 14.16 7.08
CA PHE A 68 25.06 12.88 6.38
C PHE A 68 23.64 12.42 6.07
N ASN A 69 22.72 12.53 7.01
CA ASN A 69 21.30 12.14 6.79
C ASN A 69 20.68 12.98 5.67
N ASN A 70 20.92 14.29 5.65
CA ASN A 70 20.44 15.17 4.58
C ASN A 70 21.05 14.80 3.22
N ALA A 71 22.35 14.46 3.17
CA ALA A 71 23.00 14.06 1.93
C ALA A 71 22.46 12.72 1.41
N ILE A 72 22.25 11.72 2.27
CA ILE A 72 21.68 10.42 1.92
C ILE A 72 20.23 10.60 1.43
N ARG A 73 19.43 11.42 2.14
CA ARG A 73 18.07 11.72 1.75
C ARG A 73 18.02 12.34 0.35
N GLY A 74 18.81 13.39 0.10
CA GLY A 74 18.86 14.02 -1.22
C GLY A 74 19.34 13.10 -2.34
N LEU A 75 20.26 12.15 -2.05
CA LEU A 75 20.69 11.14 -3.01
C LEU A 75 19.55 10.23 -3.46
N ILE A 76 18.66 9.87 -2.54
CA ILE A 76 17.56 8.92 -2.78
C ILE A 76 16.35 9.63 -3.39
N GLU A 77 15.98 10.80 -2.86
CA GLU A 77 14.88 11.63 -3.39
C GLU A 77 15.10 12.08 -4.84
N GLY A 78 16.35 12.10 -5.29
CA GLY A 78 16.71 12.36 -6.67
C GLY A 78 16.46 11.22 -7.65
N LEU A 79 16.09 10.02 -7.18
CA LEU A 79 15.88 8.84 -8.04
C LEU A 79 14.45 8.74 -8.59
N ASP A 80 13.48 8.78 -7.70
CA ASP A 80 12.04 8.66 -8.00
C ASP A 80 11.21 9.11 -6.78
N PRO A 81 9.89 9.35 -6.92
CA PRO A 81 9.05 9.86 -5.82
C PRO A 81 8.75 8.84 -4.72
N HIS A 82 9.08 7.57 -4.92
CA HIS A 82 8.72 6.47 -4.01
C HIS A 82 9.89 5.91 -3.22
N SER A 83 11.12 6.15 -3.68
CA SER A 83 12.34 5.78 -2.96
C SER A 83 12.59 6.75 -1.81
N SER A 84 12.93 6.25 -0.64
CA SER A 84 13.14 7.08 0.55
C SER A 84 14.14 6.50 1.54
N TYR A 85 14.85 7.40 2.23
CA TYR A 85 15.63 7.06 3.41
C TYR A 85 14.75 7.16 4.64
N LEU A 86 14.61 6.05 5.37
CA LEU A 86 13.71 5.95 6.51
C LEU A 86 14.49 6.07 7.81
N GLU A 87 14.11 7.01 8.62
CA GLU A 87 14.56 7.09 10.02
C GLU A 87 13.88 5.98 10.84
N PRO A 88 14.43 5.62 12.02
CA PRO A 88 13.87 4.52 12.84
C PRO A 88 12.38 4.67 13.14
N VAL A 89 11.92 5.92 13.33
CA VAL A 89 10.50 6.23 13.58
C VAL A 89 9.64 5.93 12.35
N ASP A 90 10.11 6.30 11.16
CA ASP A 90 9.35 6.09 9.91
C ASP A 90 9.34 4.62 9.50
N GLN A 91 10.44 3.90 9.75
CA GLN A 91 10.47 2.46 9.55
C GLN A 91 9.43 1.75 10.43
N SER A 92 9.25 2.20 11.66
CA SER A 92 8.21 1.69 12.57
C SER A 92 6.82 1.96 12.03
N LYS A 93 6.53 3.19 11.54
CA LYS A 93 5.23 3.55 10.94
C LYS A 93 4.91 2.69 9.71
N VAL A 94 5.88 2.46 8.83
CA VAL A 94 5.70 1.56 7.67
C VAL A 94 5.38 0.14 8.13
N SER A 95 6.07 -0.37 9.14
CA SER A 95 5.81 -1.70 9.70
C SER A 95 4.40 -1.79 10.31
N GLU A 96 3.97 -0.77 11.08
CA GLU A 96 2.63 -0.69 11.66
C GLU A 96 1.54 -0.68 10.57
N SER A 97 1.69 0.17 9.56
CA SER A 97 0.76 0.26 8.43
C SER A 97 0.66 -1.08 7.68
N THR A 98 1.79 -1.73 7.43
CA THR A 98 1.87 -3.02 6.74
C THR A 98 1.21 -4.16 7.52
N MET A 99 1.38 -4.17 8.85
CA MET A 99 0.80 -5.17 9.74
C MET A 99 -0.67 -4.88 10.07
N GLY A 100 -1.16 -3.66 9.83
CA GLY A 100 -2.49 -3.21 10.24
C GLY A 100 -2.66 -3.16 11.75
N LYS A 101 -1.56 -3.00 12.49
CA LYS A 101 -1.55 -3.02 13.96
C LYS A 101 -0.60 -1.97 14.50
N PHE A 102 -1.05 -1.21 15.48
CA PHE A 102 -0.21 -0.23 16.17
C PHE A 102 -0.52 -0.19 17.67
N GLY A 103 0.45 0.26 18.45
CA GLY A 103 0.25 0.47 19.88
C GLY A 103 -0.40 1.83 20.14
N GLY A 104 -1.60 1.84 20.75
CA GLY A 104 -2.35 3.07 20.96
C GLY A 104 -3.55 2.92 21.87
N LEU A 105 -4.47 3.86 21.78
CA LEU A 105 -5.65 3.99 22.63
C LEU A 105 -6.93 3.47 21.96
N GLY A 106 -6.96 3.45 20.60
CA GLY A 106 -8.15 3.08 19.85
C GLY A 106 -9.18 4.20 19.79
N ILE A 107 -8.79 5.37 19.30
CA ILE A 107 -9.67 6.52 19.07
C ILE A 107 -9.47 7.07 17.66
N VAL A 108 -10.57 7.46 17.04
CA VAL A 108 -10.58 8.32 15.87
C VAL A 108 -10.61 9.75 16.36
N ILE A 109 -9.70 10.59 15.90
CA ILE A 109 -9.56 11.98 16.36
C ILE A 109 -9.61 12.94 15.20
N GLY A 110 -10.03 14.17 15.50
CA GLY A 110 -10.04 15.30 14.59
C GLY A 110 -9.59 16.57 15.30
N THR A 111 -9.60 17.70 14.59
CA THR A 111 -9.33 19.02 15.13
C THR A 111 -10.64 19.78 15.36
N LYS A 112 -10.73 20.49 16.48
CA LYS A 112 -11.82 21.44 16.77
C LYS A 112 -11.23 22.72 17.35
N GLY A 113 -11.03 23.70 16.48
CA GLY A 113 -10.25 24.88 16.81
C GLY A 113 -8.81 24.48 17.17
N ASP A 114 -8.33 24.94 18.34
CA ASP A 114 -6.97 24.64 18.83
C ASP A 114 -6.88 23.33 19.65
N TYR A 115 -7.92 22.49 19.61
CA TYR A 115 -7.98 21.27 20.41
C TYR A 115 -8.15 20.03 19.54
N ILE A 116 -7.83 18.87 20.13
CA ILE A 116 -8.09 17.55 19.55
C ILE A 116 -9.44 17.07 20.06
N GLU A 117 -10.36 16.76 19.12
CA GLU A 117 -11.66 16.17 19.43
C GLU A 117 -11.61 14.65 19.22
N VAL A 118 -12.23 13.91 20.12
CA VAL A 118 -12.54 12.49 19.92
C VAL A 118 -13.74 12.40 18.98
N VAL A 119 -13.52 12.05 17.72
CA VAL A 119 -14.61 11.82 16.76
C VAL A 119 -15.38 10.59 17.19
N SER A 120 -14.67 9.50 17.51
CA SER A 120 -15.25 8.25 18.00
C SER A 120 -14.19 7.41 18.71
N PRO A 121 -14.47 6.80 19.87
CA PRO A 121 -13.69 5.67 20.34
C PRO A 121 -14.01 4.43 19.47
N ILE A 122 -13.01 3.59 19.20
CA ILE A 122 -13.19 2.31 18.52
C ILE A 122 -13.69 1.28 19.55
N ASP A 123 -14.72 0.53 19.20
CA ASP A 123 -15.31 -0.48 20.10
C ASP A 123 -14.25 -1.50 20.57
N ASP A 124 -14.41 -2.01 21.77
CA ASP A 124 -13.51 -2.97 22.43
C ASP A 124 -12.04 -2.52 22.62
N THR A 125 -11.75 -1.23 22.39
CA THR A 125 -10.41 -0.66 22.63
C THR A 125 -10.24 -0.07 24.03
N PRO A 126 -9.00 0.23 24.45
CA PRO A 126 -8.75 0.85 25.74
C PRO A 126 -9.51 2.15 25.97
N ALA A 127 -9.61 3.00 24.95
CA ALA A 127 -10.33 4.28 25.06
C ALA A 127 -11.84 4.07 25.25
N TYR A 128 -12.43 3.12 24.54
CA TYR A 128 -13.84 2.75 24.70
C TYR A 128 -14.11 2.22 26.12
N ARG A 129 -13.29 1.31 26.61
CA ARG A 129 -13.41 0.76 27.97
C ARG A 129 -13.16 1.81 29.06
N ALA A 130 -12.35 2.83 28.77
CA ALA A 130 -12.13 3.97 29.66
C ALA A 130 -13.27 4.99 29.67
N GLY A 131 -14.31 4.80 28.86
CA GLY A 131 -15.51 5.63 28.81
C GLY A 131 -15.36 6.94 28.05
N LEU A 132 -14.40 7.04 27.11
CA LEU A 132 -14.34 8.13 26.15
C LEU A 132 -15.56 8.07 25.23
N LYS A 133 -16.03 9.23 24.79
CA LYS A 133 -17.22 9.38 23.94
C LYS A 133 -16.92 10.30 22.76
N ALA A 134 -17.72 10.14 21.70
CA ALA A 134 -17.73 11.09 20.60
C ALA A 134 -18.04 12.51 21.12
N GLY A 135 -17.31 13.51 20.61
CA GLY A 135 -17.41 14.91 21.02
C GLY A 135 -16.59 15.27 22.26
N ASP A 136 -15.90 14.33 22.90
CA ASP A 136 -14.94 14.64 23.97
C ASP A 136 -13.78 15.49 23.41
N ILE A 137 -13.32 16.47 24.17
CA ILE A 137 -12.18 17.32 23.81
C ILE A 137 -10.98 16.92 24.66
N ILE A 138 -9.87 16.58 24.02
CA ILE A 138 -8.62 16.31 24.72
C ILE A 138 -7.95 17.65 25.01
N LEU A 139 -7.82 17.99 26.27
CA LEU A 139 -7.24 19.24 26.76
C LEU A 139 -5.75 19.08 27.06
N GLN A 140 -5.35 17.92 27.62
CA GLN A 140 -3.95 17.58 27.91
C GLN A 140 -3.66 16.11 27.63
N ILE A 141 -2.42 15.86 27.19
CA ILE A 141 -1.86 14.54 26.96
C ILE A 141 -0.61 14.40 27.85
N GLY A 142 -0.72 13.61 28.92
CA GLY A 142 0.30 13.62 29.98
C GLY A 142 0.42 15.03 30.59
N ASP A 143 1.63 15.57 30.55
CA ASP A 143 1.93 16.93 31.05
C ASP A 143 1.84 18.02 29.96
N GLN A 144 1.49 17.66 28.72
CA GLN A 144 1.46 18.58 27.58
C GLN A 144 0.04 19.11 27.32
N ASN A 145 -0.09 20.42 27.16
CA ASN A 145 -1.35 21.07 26.79
C ASN A 145 -1.54 20.97 25.26
N VAL A 146 -2.69 20.45 24.83
CA VAL A 146 -3.00 20.19 23.41
C VAL A 146 -3.04 21.48 22.59
N SER A 147 -3.44 22.61 23.17
CA SER A 147 -3.43 23.91 22.46
C SER A 147 -2.03 24.42 22.06
N GLN A 148 -0.96 23.76 22.47
CA GLN A 148 0.44 24.10 22.17
C GLN A 148 1.12 23.13 21.21
N ILE A 149 0.42 22.11 20.76
CA ILE A 149 0.92 21.07 19.87
C ILE A 149 -0.03 20.89 18.68
N ASN A 150 0.49 20.42 17.56
CA ASN A 150 -0.34 20.07 16.41
C ASN A 150 -0.94 18.65 16.57
N LEU A 151 -1.87 18.30 15.67
CA LEU A 151 -2.54 17.00 15.70
C LEU A 151 -1.53 15.83 15.61
N GLU A 152 -0.50 15.95 14.76
CA GLU A 152 0.50 14.91 14.57
C GLU A 152 1.31 14.64 15.84
N GLU A 153 1.71 15.70 16.55
CA GLU A 153 2.37 15.58 17.85
C GLU A 153 1.44 14.94 18.89
N GLY A 154 0.16 15.32 18.91
CA GLY A 154 -0.85 14.70 19.74
C GLY A 154 -0.98 13.19 19.47
N VAL A 155 -1.07 12.79 18.19
CA VAL A 155 -1.07 11.38 17.77
C VAL A 155 0.19 10.66 18.26
N LYS A 156 1.36 11.26 18.05
CA LYS A 156 2.65 10.68 18.48
C LYS A 156 2.71 10.45 19.99
N LEU A 157 2.17 11.37 20.80
CA LEU A 157 2.10 11.23 22.24
C LEU A 157 1.11 10.14 22.69
N MET A 158 -0.04 10.02 22.00
CA MET A 158 -1.05 9.01 22.31
C MET A 158 -0.65 7.61 21.87
N ARG A 159 0.15 7.46 20.82
CA ARG A 159 0.76 6.19 20.41
C ARG A 159 1.86 5.80 21.39
N GLY A 160 2.25 4.51 21.39
CA GLY A 160 3.35 4.00 22.20
C GLY A 160 3.27 2.51 22.40
N ALA A 161 4.27 1.95 23.10
CA ALA A 161 4.36 0.53 23.33
C ALA A 161 3.14 -0.01 24.10
N PRO A 162 2.54 -1.13 23.68
CA PRO A 162 1.47 -1.79 24.41
C PRO A 162 1.89 -2.07 25.86
N GLY A 163 0.94 -1.89 26.79
CA GLY A 163 1.17 -2.02 28.23
C GLY A 163 1.66 -0.75 28.92
N THR A 164 2.04 0.30 28.18
CA THR A 164 2.36 1.60 28.76
C THR A 164 1.09 2.42 29.00
N THR A 165 1.07 3.25 30.03
CA THR A 165 -0.10 4.01 30.42
C THR A 165 0.09 5.49 30.12
N ILE A 166 -0.99 6.17 29.73
CA ILE A 166 -1.03 7.61 29.49
C ILE A 166 -2.23 8.23 30.20
N LYS A 167 -2.07 9.48 30.65
CA LYS A 167 -3.15 10.28 31.23
C LYS A 167 -3.66 11.28 30.21
N LEU A 168 -4.97 11.33 30.02
CA LEU A 168 -5.64 12.34 29.21
C LEU A 168 -6.52 13.19 30.10
N THR A 169 -6.45 14.50 29.98
CA THR A 169 -7.44 15.41 30.57
C THR A 169 -8.51 15.69 29.52
N ILE A 170 -9.72 15.31 29.84
CA ILE A 170 -10.88 15.37 28.91
C ILE A 170 -11.82 16.48 29.33
N GLY A 171 -12.21 17.30 28.36
CA GLY A 171 -13.32 18.24 28.46
C GLY A 171 -14.55 17.62 27.80
N ARG A 172 -15.66 17.56 28.51
CA ARG A 172 -16.96 17.09 28.01
C ARG A 172 -18.02 18.13 28.38
N PRO A 173 -18.98 18.45 27.49
CA PRO A 173 -20.05 19.37 27.80
C PRO A 173 -20.76 19.01 29.13
N GLU A 174 -21.18 20.03 29.87
CA GLU A 174 -21.95 19.92 31.10
C GLU A 174 -21.25 19.30 32.31
N ILE A 175 -19.99 18.86 32.21
CA ILE A 175 -19.21 18.34 33.35
C ILE A 175 -17.85 19.03 33.45
N ALA A 176 -17.30 19.09 34.65
CA ALA A 176 -15.95 19.61 34.86
C ALA A 176 -14.92 18.72 34.16
N PRO A 177 -13.81 19.29 33.66
CA PRO A 177 -12.73 18.50 33.10
C PRO A 177 -12.27 17.36 34.05
N PHE A 178 -12.07 16.18 33.51
CA PHE A 178 -11.67 14.99 34.28
C PHE A 178 -10.47 14.29 33.64
N VAL A 179 -9.74 13.55 34.46
CA VAL A 179 -8.56 12.80 33.99
C VAL A 179 -8.93 11.34 33.80
N VAL A 180 -8.54 10.80 32.65
CA VAL A 180 -8.68 9.38 32.31
C VAL A 180 -7.28 8.79 32.14
N GLU A 181 -7.02 7.69 32.80
CA GLU A 181 -5.78 6.93 32.68
C GLU A 181 -6.04 5.73 31.77
N ILE A 182 -5.31 5.62 30.66
CA ILE A 182 -5.55 4.61 29.63
C ILE A 182 -4.25 3.84 29.37
N THR A 183 -4.31 2.52 29.50
CA THR A 183 -3.20 1.64 29.11
C THR A 183 -3.26 1.35 27.62
N ARG A 184 -2.17 1.61 26.90
CA ARG A 184 -2.09 1.33 25.46
C ARG A 184 -2.14 -0.15 25.17
N GLU A 185 -2.84 -0.51 24.13
CA GLU A 185 -2.91 -1.88 23.61
C GLU A 185 -2.58 -1.92 22.12
N ILE A 186 -2.51 -3.13 21.55
CA ILE A 186 -2.41 -3.30 20.11
C ILE A 186 -3.79 -3.02 19.51
N ILE A 187 -3.90 -1.96 18.73
CA ILE A 187 -5.10 -1.61 17.97
C ILE A 187 -4.98 -2.22 16.57
N THR A 188 -5.99 -2.97 16.16
CA THR A 188 -6.07 -3.55 14.81
C THR A 188 -6.92 -2.64 13.93
N VAL A 189 -6.36 -2.22 12.79
CA VAL A 189 -7.08 -1.42 11.79
C VAL A 189 -7.76 -2.36 10.81
N THR A 190 -9.06 -2.22 10.65
CA THR A 190 -9.85 -3.02 9.69
C THR A 190 -9.50 -2.57 8.27
N SER A 191 -8.91 -3.48 7.48
CA SER A 191 -8.48 -3.21 6.10
C SER A 191 -9.59 -3.41 5.06
N ALA A 192 -10.66 -4.12 5.41
CA ALA A 192 -11.80 -4.35 4.54
C ALA A 192 -13.11 -4.40 5.34
N LYS A 193 -14.22 -4.02 4.71
CA LYS A 193 -15.59 -4.11 5.24
C LYS A 193 -16.51 -4.67 4.17
N GLY A 194 -17.57 -5.38 4.57
CA GLY A 194 -18.54 -5.93 3.63
C GLY A 194 -19.98 -5.86 4.18
N LEU A 195 -20.93 -5.75 3.26
CA LEU A 195 -22.35 -5.76 3.57
C LEU A 195 -23.16 -6.25 2.36
N LEU A 196 -24.40 -6.67 2.58
CA LEU A 196 -25.34 -6.96 1.52
C LEU A 196 -26.05 -5.65 1.13
N LEU A 197 -25.99 -5.29 -0.17
CA LEU A 197 -26.74 -4.14 -0.71
C LEU A 197 -28.21 -4.53 -0.97
N GLU A 198 -28.38 -5.70 -1.60
CA GLU A 198 -29.65 -6.32 -1.92
C GLU A 198 -29.51 -7.84 -1.80
N GLU A 199 -30.61 -8.60 -1.84
CA GLU A 199 -30.58 -10.05 -1.84
C GLU A 199 -29.68 -10.58 -2.97
N GLY A 200 -28.64 -11.32 -2.58
CA GLY A 200 -27.64 -11.91 -3.48
C GLY A 200 -26.54 -10.96 -3.98
N ILE A 201 -26.56 -9.65 -3.67
CA ILE A 201 -25.53 -8.70 -4.10
C ILE A 201 -24.68 -8.28 -2.91
N GLY A 202 -23.45 -8.80 -2.85
CA GLY A 202 -22.46 -8.40 -1.86
C GLY A 202 -21.72 -7.13 -2.26
N TYR A 203 -21.33 -6.33 -1.28
CA TYR A 203 -20.41 -5.20 -1.41
C TYR A 203 -19.23 -5.43 -0.49
N LEU A 204 -18.01 -5.28 -1.04
CA LEU A 204 -16.75 -5.44 -0.34
C LEU A 204 -15.89 -4.20 -0.57
N ARG A 205 -15.72 -3.38 0.45
CA ARG A 205 -14.77 -2.27 0.45
C ARG A 205 -13.42 -2.76 0.95
N ILE A 206 -12.36 -2.59 0.16
CA ILE A 206 -10.98 -2.80 0.60
C ILE A 206 -10.31 -1.44 0.66
N ALA A 207 -9.97 -0.97 1.86
CA ALA A 207 -9.38 0.35 2.08
C ALA A 207 -7.85 0.33 1.95
N GLN A 208 -7.19 -0.79 2.26
CA GLN A 208 -5.74 -0.95 2.18
C GLN A 208 -5.35 -2.43 2.11
N PHE A 209 -4.21 -2.74 1.48
CA PHE A 209 -3.67 -4.10 1.41
C PHE A 209 -2.64 -4.32 2.52
N GLN A 210 -3.09 -4.88 3.63
CA GLN A 210 -2.29 -5.26 4.79
C GLN A 210 -2.07 -6.79 4.80
N ARG A 211 -1.15 -7.27 5.65
CA ARG A 211 -0.88 -8.73 5.75
C ARG A 211 -2.13 -9.59 5.98
N PRO A 212 -3.06 -9.24 6.90
CA PRO A 212 -4.24 -10.06 7.15
C PRO A 212 -5.41 -9.81 6.17
N THR A 213 -5.28 -8.92 5.17
CA THR A 213 -6.44 -8.47 4.39
C THR A 213 -7.10 -9.60 3.60
N ALA A 214 -6.34 -10.55 3.07
CA ALA A 214 -6.93 -11.68 2.34
C ALA A 214 -7.80 -12.56 3.25
N GLU A 215 -7.32 -12.87 4.47
CA GLU A 215 -8.08 -13.62 5.48
C GLU A 215 -9.33 -12.86 5.94
N VAL A 216 -9.23 -11.53 6.07
CA VAL A 216 -10.36 -10.66 6.42
C VAL A 216 -11.40 -10.66 5.30
N VAL A 217 -10.99 -10.59 4.03
CA VAL A 217 -11.86 -10.63 2.86
C VAL A 217 -12.58 -11.99 2.78
N GLU A 218 -11.84 -13.10 2.93
CA GLU A 218 -12.44 -14.44 2.93
C GLU A 218 -13.50 -14.59 4.02
N LYS A 219 -13.20 -14.12 5.24
CA LYS A 219 -14.16 -14.11 6.34
C LYS A 219 -15.40 -13.26 6.00
N ILE A 220 -15.22 -12.04 5.50
CA ILE A 220 -16.33 -11.14 5.14
C ILE A 220 -17.26 -11.82 4.12
N ILE A 221 -16.68 -12.44 3.08
CA ILE A 221 -17.51 -13.15 2.08
C ILE A 221 -18.26 -14.31 2.72
N GLY A 222 -17.64 -15.08 3.62
CA GLY A 222 -18.34 -16.12 4.40
C GLY A 222 -19.50 -15.55 5.22
N ASP A 223 -19.28 -14.46 5.94
CA ASP A 223 -20.31 -13.78 6.74
C ASP A 223 -21.47 -13.25 5.85
N LEU A 224 -21.15 -12.75 4.64
CA LEU A 224 -22.15 -12.31 3.66
C LEU A 224 -23.00 -13.47 3.11
N VAL A 225 -22.38 -14.61 2.82
CA VAL A 225 -23.08 -15.83 2.37
C VAL A 225 -24.00 -16.33 3.47
N GLU A 226 -23.54 -16.34 4.74
CA GLU A 226 -24.38 -16.71 5.88
C GLU A 226 -25.57 -15.75 6.05
N LYS A 227 -25.33 -14.43 5.98
CA LYS A 227 -26.39 -13.40 6.08
C LYS A 227 -27.38 -13.45 4.91
N ASN A 228 -26.92 -13.86 3.72
CA ASN A 228 -27.75 -14.04 2.52
C ASN A 228 -28.57 -15.35 2.54
N GLU A 229 -28.25 -16.27 3.46
CA GLU A 229 -28.83 -17.64 3.53
C GLU A 229 -28.66 -18.47 2.24
N ALA A 230 -27.80 -18.00 1.31
CA ALA A 230 -27.47 -18.63 0.02
C ALA A 230 -26.14 -18.08 -0.50
N ASP A 231 -25.58 -18.71 -1.53
CA ASP A 231 -24.43 -18.18 -2.27
C ASP A 231 -24.73 -16.77 -2.80
N LEU A 232 -23.71 -15.93 -2.89
CA LEU A 232 -23.86 -14.61 -3.49
C LEU A 232 -24.07 -14.75 -5.00
N ASP A 233 -25.06 -14.06 -5.54
CA ASP A 233 -25.29 -13.97 -6.98
C ASP A 233 -24.24 -13.09 -7.70
N SER A 234 -23.65 -12.15 -6.98
CA SER A 234 -22.65 -11.21 -7.49
C SER A 234 -21.95 -10.42 -6.37
N LEU A 235 -20.80 -9.82 -6.70
CA LEU A 235 -20.01 -9.01 -5.76
C LEU A 235 -19.56 -7.70 -6.39
N ILE A 236 -19.64 -6.61 -5.64
CA ILE A 236 -18.95 -5.35 -5.92
C ILE A 236 -17.71 -5.29 -5.03
N ILE A 237 -16.52 -5.13 -5.63
CA ILE A 237 -15.27 -4.85 -4.91
C ILE A 237 -14.95 -3.36 -5.11
N ASP A 238 -15.02 -2.58 -4.04
CA ASP A 238 -14.71 -1.15 -4.09
C ASP A 238 -13.26 -0.89 -3.67
N LEU A 239 -12.44 -0.47 -4.62
CA LEU A 239 -11.04 -0.08 -4.46
C LEU A 239 -10.82 1.44 -4.62
N ARG A 240 -11.86 2.24 -4.73
CA ARG A 240 -11.73 3.71 -4.86
C ARG A 240 -10.97 4.28 -3.67
N ASN A 241 -10.06 5.22 -3.91
CA ASN A 241 -9.19 5.84 -2.89
C ASN A 241 -8.39 4.82 -2.04
N ASN A 242 -8.07 3.66 -2.60
CA ASN A 242 -7.19 2.68 -1.97
C ASN A 242 -5.76 2.83 -2.55
N PRO A 243 -4.80 3.39 -1.79
CA PRO A 243 -3.44 3.67 -2.28
C PRO A 243 -2.60 2.41 -2.48
N GLY A 244 -3.16 1.23 -2.22
CA GLY A 244 -2.47 -0.05 -2.34
C GLY A 244 -2.02 -0.62 -1.00
N GLY A 245 -0.81 -1.13 -0.96
CA GLY A 245 -0.20 -1.79 0.20
C GLY A 245 0.73 -2.93 -0.20
N LEU A 246 0.64 -4.06 0.50
CA LEU A 246 1.51 -5.21 0.26
C LEU A 246 1.21 -5.93 -1.05
N LEU A 247 2.26 -6.20 -1.82
CA LEU A 247 2.20 -7.03 -3.03
C LEU A 247 1.62 -8.42 -2.74
N ASP A 248 2.13 -9.11 -1.73
CA ASP A 248 1.67 -10.46 -1.37
C ASP A 248 0.16 -10.46 -1.05
N SER A 249 -0.34 -9.44 -0.36
CA SER A 249 -1.76 -9.31 -0.04
C SER A 249 -2.63 -9.15 -1.30
N SER A 250 -2.17 -8.39 -2.29
CA SER A 250 -2.89 -8.25 -3.56
C SER A 250 -2.93 -9.57 -4.36
N ILE A 251 -1.83 -10.33 -4.32
CA ILE A 251 -1.75 -11.66 -4.94
C ILE A 251 -2.72 -12.63 -4.26
N ASP A 252 -2.70 -12.68 -2.94
CA ASP A 252 -3.58 -13.58 -2.18
C ASP A 252 -5.06 -13.22 -2.39
N ILE A 253 -5.43 -11.93 -2.40
CA ILE A 253 -6.79 -11.48 -2.70
C ILE A 253 -7.20 -11.81 -4.13
N SER A 254 -6.32 -11.60 -5.12
CA SER A 254 -6.62 -11.98 -6.51
C SER A 254 -6.90 -13.49 -6.64
N ASN A 255 -6.13 -14.30 -5.91
CA ASN A 255 -6.29 -15.75 -5.89
C ASN A 255 -7.60 -16.23 -5.23
N LEU A 256 -8.30 -15.40 -4.46
CA LEU A 256 -9.64 -15.76 -3.95
C LEU A 256 -10.69 -15.83 -5.06
N PHE A 257 -10.44 -15.20 -6.20
CA PHE A 257 -11.43 -15.04 -7.27
C PHE A 257 -11.02 -15.65 -8.61
N ILE A 258 -9.77 -16.09 -8.79
CA ILE A 258 -9.26 -16.62 -10.07
C ILE A 258 -9.04 -18.12 -9.93
N ASP A 259 -9.84 -18.91 -10.64
CA ASP A 259 -9.70 -20.38 -10.69
C ASP A 259 -8.84 -20.86 -11.88
N GLU A 260 -8.73 -20.05 -12.94
CA GLU A 260 -8.01 -20.43 -14.15
C GLU A 260 -6.49 -20.39 -13.93
N PRO A 261 -5.74 -21.39 -14.46
CA PRO A 261 -4.28 -21.37 -14.40
C PRO A 261 -3.70 -20.19 -15.19
N GLY A 262 -2.77 -19.46 -14.57
CA GLY A 262 -2.12 -18.31 -15.18
C GLY A 262 -1.16 -17.63 -14.21
N ILE A 263 -0.96 -16.37 -14.39
CA ILE A 263 -0.24 -15.48 -13.47
C ILE A 263 -1.18 -14.39 -12.95
N VAL A 264 -0.96 -13.96 -11.71
CA VAL A 264 -1.61 -12.78 -11.13
C VAL A 264 -0.86 -11.51 -11.55
N VAL A 265 0.45 -11.53 -11.42
CA VAL A 265 1.35 -10.40 -11.69
C VAL A 265 2.76 -10.94 -11.89
N TYR A 266 3.59 -10.24 -12.66
CA TYR A 266 5.02 -10.49 -12.68
C TYR A 266 5.80 -9.17 -12.55
N THR A 267 7.07 -9.27 -12.16
CA THR A 267 7.94 -8.13 -11.95
C THR A 267 9.19 -8.23 -12.80
N GLU A 268 9.68 -7.09 -13.30
CA GLU A 268 10.94 -6.97 -14.01
C GLU A 268 11.80 -5.87 -13.39
N GLY A 269 13.05 -6.17 -13.16
CA GLY A 269 14.01 -5.22 -12.61
C GLY A 269 15.43 -5.47 -13.14
N ARG A 270 16.38 -4.64 -12.73
CA ARG A 270 17.76 -4.68 -13.19
C ARG A 270 18.51 -5.95 -12.77
N THR A 271 18.14 -6.52 -11.62
CA THR A 271 18.79 -7.73 -11.09
C THR A 271 17.93 -8.97 -11.33
N PRO A 272 18.53 -10.15 -11.55
CA PRO A 272 17.75 -11.37 -11.72
C PRO A 272 16.78 -11.67 -10.56
N SER A 273 17.13 -11.29 -9.33
CA SER A 273 16.29 -11.46 -8.14
C SER A 273 15.06 -10.57 -8.13
N SER A 274 15.03 -9.54 -8.95
CA SER A 274 13.88 -8.63 -9.11
C SER A 274 12.87 -9.13 -10.16
N ASN A 275 13.22 -10.17 -10.91
CA ASN A 275 12.37 -10.77 -11.93
C ASN A 275 11.60 -11.94 -11.32
N MET A 276 10.37 -11.68 -10.89
CA MET A 276 9.53 -12.66 -10.22
C MET A 276 8.21 -12.83 -10.97
N SER A 277 7.65 -14.02 -10.93
CA SER A 277 6.31 -14.30 -11.47
C SER A 277 5.47 -14.99 -10.40
N PHE A 278 4.25 -14.52 -10.24
CA PHE A 278 3.34 -14.99 -9.21
C PHE A 278 2.16 -15.70 -9.88
N PRO A 279 2.14 -17.05 -9.84
CA PRO A 279 1.10 -17.84 -10.48
C PRO A 279 -0.24 -17.71 -9.72
N THR A 280 -1.33 -17.96 -10.45
CA THR A 280 -2.66 -18.17 -9.86
C THR A 280 -2.68 -19.47 -9.06
N LYS A 281 -3.52 -19.50 -8.02
CA LYS A 281 -3.87 -20.69 -7.25
C LYS A 281 -5.31 -21.08 -7.60
N PRO A 282 -5.63 -22.38 -7.82
CA PRO A 282 -7.00 -22.79 -8.07
C PRO A 282 -7.93 -22.39 -6.91
N GLY A 283 -9.09 -21.89 -7.25
CA GLY A 283 -10.15 -21.57 -6.29
C GLY A 283 -10.80 -20.23 -6.55
N ASP A 284 -12.13 -20.25 -6.71
CA ASP A 284 -12.99 -19.06 -6.80
C ASP A 284 -14.04 -19.15 -5.72
N ILE A 285 -13.91 -18.34 -4.66
CA ILE A 285 -14.82 -18.38 -3.51
C ILE A 285 -16.24 -17.94 -3.84
N LEU A 286 -16.47 -17.36 -5.03
CA LEU A 286 -17.77 -16.95 -5.53
C LEU A 286 -18.36 -17.93 -6.56
N ASN A 287 -17.69 -19.08 -6.82
CA ASN A 287 -18.15 -20.08 -7.78
C ASN A 287 -18.51 -19.50 -9.17
N GLY A 288 -17.78 -18.50 -9.65
CA GLY A 288 -18.02 -17.85 -10.94
C GLY A 288 -19.08 -16.76 -10.94
N ALA A 289 -19.65 -16.37 -9.80
CA ALA A 289 -20.59 -15.25 -9.73
C ALA A 289 -19.94 -13.95 -10.26
N PRO A 290 -20.67 -13.12 -11.03
CA PRO A 290 -20.14 -11.88 -11.59
C PRO A 290 -19.54 -10.94 -10.56
N ILE A 291 -18.43 -10.30 -10.93
CA ILE A 291 -17.75 -9.29 -10.10
C ILE A 291 -17.67 -7.98 -10.87
N VAL A 292 -17.95 -6.88 -10.18
CA VAL A 292 -17.60 -5.51 -10.60
C VAL A 292 -16.53 -4.98 -9.64
N VAL A 293 -15.47 -4.39 -10.17
CA VAL A 293 -14.47 -3.67 -9.39
C VAL A 293 -14.62 -2.18 -9.65
N LEU A 294 -14.83 -1.39 -8.60
CA LEU A 294 -14.89 0.07 -8.67
C LEU A 294 -13.50 0.66 -8.41
N MET A 295 -13.06 1.55 -9.29
CA MET A 295 -11.80 2.28 -9.19
C MET A 295 -11.96 3.77 -9.47
N ASN A 296 -11.02 4.55 -8.98
CA ASN A 296 -10.83 5.95 -9.33
C ASN A 296 -9.33 6.30 -9.34
N VAL A 297 -9.00 7.55 -9.61
CA VAL A 297 -7.63 8.08 -9.61
C VAL A 297 -6.87 7.84 -8.28
N GLY A 298 -7.56 7.69 -7.15
CA GLY A 298 -6.96 7.32 -5.86
C GLY A 298 -6.67 5.83 -5.69
N SER A 299 -7.00 4.97 -6.67
CA SER A 299 -6.71 3.53 -6.66
C SER A 299 -5.30 3.29 -7.21
N ALA A 300 -4.36 2.81 -6.39
CA ALA A 300 -2.96 2.70 -6.77
C ALA A 300 -2.32 1.36 -6.40
N SER A 301 -1.21 1.00 -7.08
CA SER A 301 -0.29 -0.09 -6.68
C SER A 301 -1.00 -1.45 -6.54
N ALA A 302 -1.11 -2.00 -5.32
CA ALA A 302 -1.77 -3.27 -5.04
C ALA A 302 -3.24 -3.31 -5.53
N SER A 303 -3.95 -2.18 -5.51
CA SER A 303 -5.30 -2.05 -6.09
C SER A 303 -5.29 -2.28 -7.60
N GLU A 304 -4.28 -1.76 -8.27
CA GLU A 304 -4.10 -1.89 -9.71
C GLU A 304 -3.69 -3.31 -10.11
N ILE A 305 -2.95 -4.00 -9.22
CA ILE A 305 -2.62 -5.42 -9.41
C ILE A 305 -3.90 -6.26 -9.37
N VAL A 306 -4.75 -6.09 -8.35
CA VAL A 306 -6.02 -6.84 -8.24
C VAL A 306 -6.93 -6.54 -9.43
N ALA A 307 -7.13 -5.27 -9.75
CA ALA A 307 -7.99 -4.87 -10.86
C ALA A 307 -7.45 -5.39 -12.21
N GLY A 308 -6.15 -5.20 -12.48
CA GLY A 308 -5.52 -5.64 -13.71
C GLY A 308 -5.51 -7.16 -13.87
N ALA A 309 -5.29 -7.91 -12.77
CA ALA A 309 -5.36 -9.36 -12.79
C ALA A 309 -6.79 -9.84 -13.10
N LEU A 310 -7.79 -9.33 -12.38
CA LEU A 310 -9.19 -9.72 -12.59
C LEU A 310 -9.70 -9.30 -13.99
N GLN A 311 -9.25 -8.16 -14.52
CA GLN A 311 -9.58 -7.71 -15.87
C GLN A 311 -8.96 -8.62 -16.94
N ASP A 312 -7.66 -8.89 -16.86
CA ASP A 312 -6.96 -9.70 -17.85
C ASP A 312 -7.44 -11.16 -17.88
N HIS A 313 -7.78 -11.72 -16.71
CA HIS A 313 -8.46 -13.02 -16.59
C HIS A 313 -9.94 -12.99 -16.97
N LYS A 314 -10.50 -11.82 -17.32
CA LYS A 314 -11.93 -11.63 -17.61
C LYS A 314 -12.85 -12.08 -16.47
N ARG A 315 -12.32 -12.00 -15.24
CA ARG A 315 -13.05 -12.43 -14.05
C ARG A 315 -13.95 -11.33 -13.49
N ALA A 316 -13.59 -10.07 -13.70
CA ALA A 316 -14.38 -8.91 -13.28
C ALA A 316 -14.48 -7.87 -14.39
N ILE A 317 -15.52 -7.04 -14.29
CA ILE A 317 -15.67 -5.80 -15.06
C ILE A 317 -15.14 -4.66 -14.19
N ILE A 318 -14.20 -3.89 -14.73
CA ILE A 318 -13.66 -2.72 -14.04
C ILE A 318 -14.50 -1.50 -14.42
N MET A 319 -15.00 -0.77 -13.42
CA MET A 319 -15.86 0.40 -13.62
C MET A 319 -15.32 1.61 -12.84
N GLY A 320 -15.53 2.79 -13.39
CA GLY A 320 -15.14 4.06 -12.76
C GLY A 320 -14.18 4.87 -13.58
N GLU A 321 -13.16 5.41 -12.95
CA GLU A 321 -12.11 6.24 -13.59
C GLU A 321 -10.82 5.43 -13.79
N GLU A 322 -9.92 5.96 -14.63
CA GLU A 322 -8.56 5.44 -14.75
C GLU A 322 -7.84 5.52 -13.41
N SER A 323 -7.07 4.48 -13.06
CA SER A 323 -6.36 4.44 -11.80
C SER A 323 -5.11 5.32 -11.81
N PHE A 324 -4.43 5.43 -10.66
CA PHE A 324 -3.29 6.32 -10.43
C PHE A 324 -2.09 6.09 -11.36
N GLY A 325 -1.76 4.83 -11.67
CA GLY A 325 -0.63 4.48 -12.55
C GLY A 325 0.68 4.15 -11.83
N LYS A 326 0.63 3.64 -10.59
CA LYS A 326 1.82 3.23 -9.86
C LYS A 326 2.21 1.79 -10.17
N GLY A 327 3.10 1.59 -11.14
CA GLY A 327 3.64 0.30 -11.56
C GLY A 327 5.01 -0.05 -10.96
N SER A 328 5.51 0.66 -9.96
CA SER A 328 6.83 0.48 -9.36
C SER A 328 6.77 -0.39 -8.08
N VAL A 329 7.77 -1.25 -7.93
CA VAL A 329 7.95 -2.14 -6.75
C VAL A 329 9.04 -1.59 -5.86
N GLN A 330 8.74 -1.33 -4.59
CA GLN A 330 9.70 -0.90 -3.60
C GLN A 330 10.17 -2.08 -2.74
N SER A 331 11.49 -2.24 -2.64
CA SER A 331 12.13 -3.15 -1.69
C SER A 331 12.53 -2.40 -0.43
N MET A 332 12.25 -3.00 0.73
CA MET A 332 12.64 -2.47 2.03
C MET A 332 13.92 -3.15 2.49
N MET A 333 14.96 -2.37 2.77
CA MET A 333 16.24 -2.86 3.27
C MET A 333 16.54 -2.21 4.61
N GLY A 334 16.73 -3.01 5.67
CA GLY A 334 17.20 -2.50 6.96
C GLY A 334 18.66 -2.05 6.89
N LEU A 335 18.95 -0.90 7.46
CA LEU A 335 20.30 -0.38 7.65
C LEU A 335 20.70 -0.44 9.14
N GLN A 336 21.92 -0.01 9.46
CA GLN A 336 22.37 0.03 10.85
C GLN A 336 21.54 1.04 11.68
N ASP A 337 21.56 0.88 12.98
CA ASP A 337 20.95 1.78 13.98
C ASP A 337 19.43 2.02 13.78
N GLY A 338 18.74 1.06 13.12
CA GLY A 338 17.30 1.11 12.91
C GLY A 338 16.85 1.99 11.73
N TYR A 339 17.78 2.52 10.94
CA TYR A 339 17.47 3.18 9.68
C TYR A 339 17.05 2.19 8.61
N GLY A 340 16.37 2.66 7.58
CA GLY A 340 15.92 1.84 6.46
C GLY A 340 16.10 2.52 5.11
N LEU A 341 16.19 1.71 4.07
CA LEU A 341 16.16 2.16 2.69
C LEU A 341 14.96 1.51 2.00
N LYS A 342 14.05 2.35 1.55
CA LYS A 342 12.96 1.98 0.65
C LYS A 342 13.41 2.37 -0.75
N LEU A 343 13.59 1.40 -1.63
CA LEU A 343 14.18 1.62 -2.97
C LEU A 343 13.31 0.96 -4.03
N THR A 344 13.02 1.67 -5.11
CA THR A 344 12.39 1.10 -6.29
C THR A 344 13.36 0.16 -7.00
N THR A 345 13.02 -1.13 -7.05
CA THR A 345 13.90 -2.20 -7.56
C THR A 345 13.34 -2.93 -8.77
N ALA A 346 12.04 -2.79 -9.06
CA ALA A 346 11.39 -3.41 -10.20
C ALA A 346 10.14 -2.61 -10.63
N ARG A 347 9.61 -2.97 -11.80
CA ARG A 347 8.24 -2.64 -12.22
C ARG A 347 7.41 -3.91 -12.24
N TYR A 348 6.10 -3.79 -12.05
CA TYR A 348 5.20 -4.91 -12.21
C TYR A 348 4.29 -4.73 -13.43
N PHE A 349 3.87 -5.87 -13.95
CA PHE A 349 3.08 -5.99 -15.16
C PHE A 349 1.88 -6.89 -14.92
N THR A 350 0.78 -6.58 -15.59
CA THR A 350 -0.42 -7.41 -15.54
C THR A 350 -0.21 -8.75 -16.24
N PRO A 351 -1.09 -9.74 -16.08
CA PRO A 351 -0.98 -11.03 -16.78
C PRO A 351 -0.82 -10.92 -18.29
N SER A 352 -1.45 -9.94 -18.93
CA SER A 352 -1.35 -9.70 -20.37
C SER A 352 -0.06 -9.00 -20.82
N GLY A 353 0.80 -8.59 -19.89
CA GLY A 353 2.05 -7.89 -20.18
C GLY A 353 1.95 -6.38 -20.23
N ARG A 354 0.82 -5.78 -19.83
CA ARG A 354 0.66 -4.32 -19.78
C ARG A 354 1.48 -3.75 -18.62
N SER A 355 2.25 -2.69 -18.89
CA SER A 355 2.82 -1.85 -17.85
C SER A 355 1.71 -0.99 -17.23
N ILE A 356 1.74 -0.85 -15.91
CA ILE A 356 0.83 0.04 -15.17
C ILE A 356 1.49 1.40 -14.93
N GLN A 357 2.84 1.45 -14.98
CA GLN A 357 3.60 2.65 -14.65
C GLN A 357 3.19 3.83 -15.55
N ALA A 358 2.75 4.91 -14.92
CA ALA A 358 2.28 6.17 -15.54
C ALA A 358 1.05 6.04 -16.47
N THR A 359 0.45 4.84 -16.60
CA THR A 359 -0.71 4.58 -17.47
C THR A 359 -1.94 4.11 -16.69
N GLY A 360 -1.76 3.50 -15.51
CA GLY A 360 -2.87 2.97 -14.71
C GLY A 360 -3.59 1.77 -15.35
N ILE A 361 -4.74 1.47 -14.78
CA ILE A 361 -5.73 0.51 -15.29
C ILE A 361 -6.91 1.31 -15.84
N ALA A 362 -7.13 1.23 -17.14
CA ALA A 362 -8.32 1.80 -17.77
C ALA A 362 -9.56 0.96 -17.43
N PRO A 363 -10.68 1.58 -17.03
CA PRO A 363 -11.91 0.86 -16.76
C PRO A 363 -12.52 0.29 -18.05
N ASP A 364 -13.23 -0.85 -17.95
CA ASP A 364 -14.03 -1.41 -19.04
C ASP A 364 -15.29 -0.57 -19.27
N ILE A 365 -15.81 0.04 -18.20
CA ILE A 365 -16.94 0.98 -18.22
C ILE A 365 -16.52 2.24 -17.49
N ALA A 366 -16.22 3.29 -18.25
CA ALA A 366 -15.91 4.59 -17.69
C ALA A 366 -17.16 5.23 -17.08
N LEU A 367 -17.02 5.76 -15.87
CA LEU A 367 -18.06 6.53 -15.18
C LEU A 367 -17.49 7.92 -14.90
N ASP A 368 -18.15 8.94 -15.45
CA ASP A 368 -17.77 10.32 -15.18
C ASP A 368 -18.16 10.71 -13.74
N ASN A 369 -17.34 11.50 -13.09
CA ASN A 369 -17.67 12.07 -11.79
C ASN A 369 -18.78 13.13 -11.97
N ILE A 370 -20.04 12.69 -11.95
CA ILE A 370 -21.19 13.56 -12.12
C ILE A 370 -21.48 14.20 -10.76
N SER A 371 -21.00 15.42 -10.55
CA SER A 371 -21.49 16.29 -9.48
C SER A 371 -22.86 16.83 -9.88
N LEU A 372 -23.93 16.41 -9.21
CA LEU A 372 -25.27 16.96 -9.35
C LEU A 372 -25.42 18.31 -8.60
N LYS A 373 -24.43 19.18 -8.67
CA LYS A 373 -24.54 20.55 -8.16
C LYS A 373 -24.62 21.51 -9.32
N ASP A 374 -25.82 22.05 -9.50
CA ASP A 374 -26.04 23.31 -10.20
C ASP A 374 -25.37 24.42 -9.37
N GLU A 375 -24.14 24.81 -9.78
CA GLU A 375 -23.57 26.15 -9.63
C GLU A 375 -22.16 26.12 -10.21
N GLU A 376 -21.86 27.12 -11.05
CA GLU A 376 -20.56 27.38 -11.68
C GLU A 376 -19.50 27.71 -10.58
N GLU A 377 -19.05 26.71 -9.83
CA GLU A 377 -17.78 26.79 -9.14
C GLU A 377 -16.75 26.07 -10.04
N GLU A 378 -15.74 26.82 -10.50
CA GLU A 378 -14.54 26.26 -11.12
C GLU A 378 -13.99 25.19 -10.16
N SER A 379 -14.28 23.93 -10.43
CA SER A 379 -13.70 22.82 -9.69
C SER A 379 -12.21 22.81 -10.01
N ILE A 380 -11.39 23.17 -9.02
CA ILE A 380 -9.96 22.92 -9.08
C ILE A 380 -9.81 21.39 -9.06
N ASP A 381 -9.36 20.85 -10.16
CA ASP A 381 -9.06 19.43 -10.28
C ASP A 381 -7.80 19.14 -9.42
N PHE A 382 -7.99 18.50 -8.29
CA PHE A 382 -6.91 18.04 -7.41
C PHE A 382 -6.49 16.59 -7.70
N SER A 383 -6.94 15.99 -8.81
CA SER A 383 -6.56 14.63 -9.18
C SER A 383 -5.11 14.63 -9.69
N SER A 384 -4.22 14.05 -8.91
CA SER A 384 -2.82 13.82 -9.28
C SER A 384 -2.60 12.35 -9.60
N GLN A 385 -1.99 12.07 -10.74
CA GLN A 385 -1.60 10.72 -11.17
C GLN A 385 -0.09 10.52 -10.99
N GLU A 386 0.39 9.25 -11.07
CA GLU A 386 1.83 8.92 -10.97
C GLU A 386 2.69 9.72 -11.94
N LYS A 387 2.19 9.95 -13.17
CA LYS A 387 2.90 10.74 -14.21
C LYS A 387 3.15 12.20 -13.83
N ASP A 388 2.36 12.75 -12.89
CA ASP A 388 2.41 14.15 -12.45
C ASP A 388 3.37 14.36 -11.28
N LEU A 389 3.91 13.27 -10.69
CA LEU A 389 4.87 13.33 -9.60
C LEU A 389 6.27 13.70 -10.09
N LYS A 390 6.97 14.54 -9.33
CA LYS A 390 8.36 14.90 -9.61
C LYS A 390 9.25 13.66 -9.59
N ASN A 391 10.06 13.48 -10.66
CA ASN A 391 10.94 12.32 -10.86
C ASN A 391 10.21 10.98 -10.98
N SER A 392 8.92 10.96 -11.40
CA SER A 392 8.22 9.70 -11.66
C SER A 392 8.93 8.88 -12.74
N LEU A 393 8.84 7.56 -12.62
CA LEU A 393 9.39 6.65 -13.62
C LEU A 393 8.46 6.64 -14.83
N SER A 394 8.99 6.98 -16.03
CA SER A 394 8.22 6.96 -17.28
C SER A 394 7.74 5.57 -17.65
N ALA A 395 6.65 5.50 -18.39
CA ALA A 395 6.22 4.30 -19.09
C ALA A 395 7.32 3.82 -20.05
N GLN A 396 7.41 2.52 -20.27
CA GLN A 396 8.54 1.92 -20.99
C GLN A 396 8.61 2.25 -22.49
N ASP A 397 7.60 2.93 -23.06
CA ASP A 397 7.44 3.11 -24.51
C ASP A 397 7.06 4.52 -24.99
N GLU A 398 7.18 5.61 -24.21
CA GLU A 398 6.81 6.95 -24.70
C GLU A 398 7.83 8.05 -24.32
N GLU A 399 8.11 8.95 -25.31
CA GLU A 399 8.92 10.17 -25.16
C GLU A 399 8.12 11.29 -24.50
N GLU A 400 8.73 12.02 -23.56
CA GLU A 400 8.13 13.02 -22.69
C GLU A 400 7.56 14.27 -23.36
N PRO A 401 6.50 14.87 -22.77
CA PRO A 401 6.32 16.31 -22.73
C PRO A 401 6.49 16.88 -21.32
N ALA A 402 7.23 17.95 -21.22
CA ALA A 402 7.50 18.68 -19.97
C ALA A 402 6.24 19.40 -19.45
N SER A 403 5.93 19.26 -18.15
CA SER A 403 4.89 20.02 -17.49
C SER A 403 5.27 20.52 -16.09
N GLU A 404 4.65 21.64 -15.72
CA GLU A 404 4.89 22.48 -14.55
C GLU A 404 4.24 21.90 -13.27
N ASN A 405 4.78 22.26 -12.09
CA ASN A 405 4.52 21.70 -10.76
C ASN A 405 3.11 21.92 -10.20
N PRO A 406 2.53 20.94 -9.49
CA PRO A 406 1.50 21.17 -8.48
C PRO A 406 1.89 20.75 -7.05
N THR A 407 1.14 21.30 -6.09
CA THR A 407 1.33 21.37 -4.66
C THR A 407 0.80 20.11 -3.94
N GLU A 408 1.48 19.67 -2.87
CA GLU A 408 1.20 18.51 -2.05
C GLU A 408 -0.16 18.54 -1.33
N LEU A 409 -0.84 17.40 -1.26
CA LEU A 409 -2.05 17.14 -0.47
C LEU A 409 -1.76 16.33 0.79
N THR A 410 -2.46 16.62 1.87
CA THR A 410 -2.25 16.10 3.22
C THR A 410 -3.05 14.81 3.53
N PRO A 411 -2.58 13.97 4.50
CA PRO A 411 -3.16 12.65 4.82
C PRO A 411 -4.52 12.64 5.54
N GLU A 412 -5.17 13.78 5.72
CA GLU A 412 -6.34 13.93 6.62
C GLU A 412 -7.67 13.39 6.08
N GLU A 413 -7.81 13.20 4.77
CA GLU A 413 -9.08 12.74 4.17
C GLU A 413 -9.31 11.23 4.23
N ILE A 414 -8.30 10.43 4.55
CA ILE A 414 -8.36 8.96 4.51
C ILE A 414 -9.04 8.34 5.75
N LEU A 415 -9.17 9.09 6.84
CA LEU A 415 -9.59 8.57 8.16
C LEU A 415 -11.11 8.59 8.43
N LYS A 416 -11.92 9.16 7.56
CA LYS A 416 -13.38 9.36 7.82
C LYS A 416 -14.27 8.13 7.66
N SER A 417 -13.77 6.95 7.29
CA SER A 417 -14.62 5.81 6.90
C SER A 417 -14.58 4.57 7.83
N GLN A 418 -14.18 4.71 9.10
CA GLN A 418 -14.05 3.55 9.98
C GLN A 418 -14.94 3.63 11.23
N GLU A 419 -16.26 3.59 11.06
CA GLU A 419 -17.18 3.33 12.17
C GLU A 419 -17.74 1.91 12.07
N GLU A 420 -17.66 1.13 13.16
CA GLU A 420 -18.46 -0.10 13.33
C GLU A 420 -19.93 0.26 13.46
N ILE A 421 -20.78 -0.32 12.61
CA ILE A 421 -22.17 0.04 12.44
C ILE A 421 -23.02 -1.13 12.92
N THR A 422 -23.92 -0.89 13.89
CA THR A 422 -25.00 -1.80 14.27
C THR A 422 -26.00 -1.97 13.11
N ASP A 423 -26.83 -3.01 13.10
CA ASP A 423 -27.76 -3.31 11.98
C ASP A 423 -28.57 -2.10 11.49
N ALA A 424 -28.95 -1.17 12.36
CA ALA A 424 -29.62 0.08 11.98
C ALA A 424 -28.68 1.05 11.23
N ARG A 425 -27.42 1.11 11.60
CA ARG A 425 -26.40 1.90 10.90
C ARG A 425 -25.95 1.22 9.61
N ASP A 426 -25.93 -0.12 9.58
CA ASP A 426 -25.68 -0.87 8.33
C ASP A 426 -26.74 -0.52 7.29
N GLN A 427 -28.02 -0.41 7.67
CA GLN A 427 -29.09 -0.02 6.74
C GLN A 427 -28.94 1.42 6.27
N GLU A 428 -28.66 2.38 7.16
CA GLU A 428 -28.41 3.76 6.79
C GLU A 428 -27.20 3.89 5.85
N PHE A 429 -26.17 3.08 6.07
CA PHE A 429 -24.99 3.03 5.20
C PHE A 429 -25.28 2.38 3.85
N VAL A 430 -26.13 1.33 3.81
CA VAL A 430 -26.63 0.75 2.54
C VAL A 430 -27.39 1.81 1.76
N ASP A 431 -28.30 2.55 2.40
CA ASP A 431 -29.09 3.58 1.74
C ASP A 431 -28.17 4.68 1.17
N LEU A 432 -27.16 5.12 1.92
CA LEU A 432 -26.15 6.06 1.45
C LEU A 432 -25.32 5.52 0.29
N LEU A 433 -24.91 4.24 0.33
CA LEU A 433 -24.19 3.60 -0.78
C LEU A 433 -25.06 3.46 -2.02
N MET A 434 -26.36 3.22 -1.87
CA MET A 434 -27.28 3.15 -3.01
C MET A 434 -27.54 4.53 -3.66
N GLU A 435 -27.28 5.63 -2.93
CA GLU A 435 -27.24 6.99 -3.49
C GLU A 435 -25.89 7.29 -4.20
N ASP A 436 -24.84 6.50 -3.94
CA ASP A 436 -23.56 6.62 -4.64
C ASP A 436 -23.74 6.18 -6.10
N TYR A 437 -23.51 7.10 -7.03
CA TYR A 437 -23.69 6.88 -8.46
C TYR A 437 -22.91 5.66 -8.98
N TYR A 438 -21.66 5.48 -8.56
CA TYR A 438 -20.83 4.36 -9.01
C TYR A 438 -21.35 3.01 -8.51
N VAL A 439 -21.78 2.95 -7.25
CA VAL A 439 -22.38 1.74 -6.65
C VAL A 439 -23.71 1.42 -7.33
N HIS A 440 -24.53 2.44 -7.57
CA HIS A 440 -25.81 2.28 -8.26
C HIS A 440 -25.64 1.69 -9.67
N GLU A 441 -24.69 2.23 -10.45
CA GLU A 441 -24.40 1.73 -11.80
C GLU A 441 -23.80 0.31 -11.76
N ALA A 442 -22.95 0.00 -10.80
CA ALA A 442 -22.42 -1.35 -10.60
C ALA A 442 -23.54 -2.37 -10.32
N VAL A 443 -24.49 -2.02 -9.46
CA VAL A 443 -25.69 -2.86 -9.19
C VAL A 443 -26.51 -3.06 -10.47
N ASN A 444 -26.72 -2.02 -11.28
CA ASN A 444 -27.43 -2.12 -12.55
C ASN A 444 -26.73 -3.07 -13.53
N VAL A 445 -25.40 -2.98 -13.65
CA VAL A 445 -24.60 -3.89 -14.51
C VAL A 445 -24.73 -5.33 -14.02
N LEU A 446 -24.58 -5.57 -12.71
CA LEU A 446 -24.73 -6.93 -12.14
C LEU A 446 -26.12 -7.51 -12.35
N LYS A 447 -27.16 -6.71 -12.18
CA LYS A 447 -28.56 -7.12 -12.49
C LYS A 447 -28.73 -7.48 -13.96
N ALA A 448 -28.13 -6.69 -14.88
CA ALA A 448 -28.18 -6.98 -16.31
C ALA A 448 -27.48 -8.29 -16.67
N LEU A 449 -26.30 -8.55 -16.09
CA LEU A 449 -25.55 -9.80 -16.26
C LEU A 449 -26.36 -11.01 -15.73
N LYS A 450 -27.00 -10.87 -14.57
CA LYS A 450 -27.85 -11.93 -13.99
C LYS A 450 -29.01 -12.29 -14.93
N ILE A 451 -29.65 -11.30 -15.57
CA ILE A 451 -30.72 -11.51 -16.55
C ILE A 451 -30.19 -12.21 -17.80
N TYR A 452 -29.02 -11.77 -18.29
CA TYR A 452 -28.40 -12.32 -19.51
C TYR A 452 -27.96 -13.78 -19.32
N ASN A 453 -27.35 -14.11 -18.18
CA ASN A 453 -26.83 -15.46 -17.88
C ASN A 453 -27.94 -16.48 -17.52
N LYS A 454 -29.17 -16.04 -17.23
CA LYS A 454 -30.34 -16.92 -17.02
C LYS A 454 -30.91 -17.49 -18.30
N LYS A 455 -30.41 -17.10 -19.47
CA LYS A 455 -30.80 -17.64 -20.80
C LYS A 455 -29.89 -18.77 -21.23
#